data_473b3248591abe214b2ed7144cd178b2
#
_entry.id   473b3248591abe214b2ed7144cd178b2
#
_cell.length_a   1.000
_cell.length_b   1.000
_cell.length_c   1.000
_cell.angle_alpha   90.00
_cell.angle_beta   90.00
_cell.angle_gamma   90.00
#
_symmetry.space_group_name_H-M   'P 1'
#
loop_
_entity.id
_entity.type
_entity.pdbx_description
1 polymer ?
#
loop_
_entity_poly.entity_id
_entity_poly.type
_entity_poly.pdbx_seq_one_letter_code
_entity_poly.pdbx_strand_id
1 'polypeptide(L)'
;FFLCASFMKPHPPLFAPAEWAAKYPVEDMPLTDPGDISGYPEHIQRRIKGFSGLDPLLRQANLSGYYACLDFVDHCIGTLLDEFEAAGLLDNTIVVYTSDHGDMTNQHGMQGKFCLFDPSIKVPLIISYPKALPQDKVCTALVEQLGLYPTLADLTTTGPVGPPARQPLSAAPTAISDVRFTDLVHSP
;
A
#
# COMPACT_ATOMS: atom_id res chain seq x y z
N PHE A 1 24.22 -5.50 -1.81
CA PHE A 1 23.17 -6.13 -2.64
C PHE A 1 21.98 -5.18 -2.85
N PHE A 2 21.15 -5.48 -3.82
CA PHE A 2 19.82 -4.90 -4.02
C PHE A 2 18.85 -6.07 -4.21
N LEU A 3 17.76 -6.07 -3.46
CA LEU A 3 16.70 -7.08 -3.54
C LEU A 3 15.35 -6.37 -3.74
N CYS A 4 14.57 -6.83 -4.69
CA CYS A 4 13.17 -6.44 -4.86
C CYS A 4 12.29 -7.66 -4.63
N ALA A 5 11.59 -7.70 -3.49
CA ALA A 5 10.56 -8.69 -3.23
C ALA A 5 9.22 -8.15 -3.76
N SER A 6 8.69 -8.77 -4.80
CA SER A 6 7.45 -8.32 -5.44
C SER A 6 6.31 -9.30 -5.16
N PHE A 7 5.23 -8.79 -4.60
CA PHE A 7 4.02 -9.54 -4.31
C PHE A 7 2.91 -9.11 -5.27
N MET A 8 2.33 -10.07 -5.99
CA MET A 8 1.23 -9.77 -6.90
C MET A 8 -0.09 -9.49 -6.15
N LYS A 9 -0.24 -10.06 -4.95
CA LYS A 9 -1.41 -9.81 -4.11
C LYS A 9 -1.32 -8.41 -3.46
N PRO A 10 -2.47 -7.77 -3.24
CA PRO A 10 -3.87 -8.20 -3.37
C PRO A 10 -4.48 -8.04 -4.77
N HIS A 11 -3.71 -8.03 -5.85
CA HIS A 11 -4.26 -8.00 -7.22
C HIS A 11 -5.19 -9.22 -7.48
N PRO A 12 -6.33 -9.06 -8.17
CA PRO A 12 -7.18 -10.18 -8.57
C PRO A 12 -6.42 -11.29 -9.33
N PRO A 13 -6.85 -12.55 -9.18
CA PRO A 13 -8.02 -13.04 -8.43
C PRO A 13 -7.80 -12.98 -6.92
N LEU A 14 -8.84 -12.57 -6.17
CA LEU A 14 -8.78 -12.30 -4.73
C LEU A 14 -8.88 -13.60 -3.90
N PHE A 15 -7.91 -14.46 -4.05
CA PHE A 15 -7.82 -15.73 -3.30
C PHE A 15 -6.61 -15.70 -2.38
N ALA A 16 -6.84 -15.99 -1.12
CA ALA A 16 -5.84 -16.24 -0.09
C ALA A 16 -5.96 -17.69 0.41
N PRO A 17 -4.93 -18.24 1.08
CA PRO A 17 -5.06 -19.52 1.77
C PRO A 17 -6.23 -19.52 2.76
N ALA A 18 -6.83 -20.69 2.97
CA ALA A 18 -8.10 -20.82 3.71
C ALA A 18 -8.05 -20.24 5.13
N GLU A 19 -6.92 -20.35 5.80
CA GLU A 19 -6.73 -19.83 7.16
C GLU A 19 -6.80 -18.29 7.23
N TRP A 20 -6.31 -17.58 6.17
CA TRP A 20 -6.46 -16.12 6.08
C TRP A 20 -7.87 -15.75 5.63
N ALA A 21 -8.43 -16.46 4.67
CA ALA A 21 -9.80 -16.21 4.21
C ALA A 21 -10.83 -16.34 5.36
N ALA A 22 -10.63 -17.30 6.26
CA ALA A 22 -11.53 -17.51 7.40
C ALA A 22 -11.56 -16.35 8.41
N LYS A 23 -10.55 -15.45 8.41
CA LYS A 23 -10.51 -14.28 9.29
C LYS A 23 -11.46 -13.14 8.86
N TYR A 24 -11.92 -13.18 7.62
CA TYR A 24 -12.71 -12.11 6.99
C TYR A 24 -14.03 -12.65 6.45
N PRO A 25 -15.04 -12.97 7.33
CA PRO A 25 -16.34 -13.45 6.89
C PRO A 25 -17.00 -12.48 5.92
N VAL A 26 -17.59 -13.01 4.86
CA VAL A 26 -18.16 -12.19 3.77
C VAL A 26 -19.29 -11.31 4.27
N GLU A 27 -20.09 -11.83 5.18
CA GLU A 27 -21.23 -11.15 5.80
C GLU A 27 -20.84 -9.94 6.65
N ASP A 28 -19.62 -9.89 7.16
CA ASP A 28 -19.11 -8.79 8.00
C ASP A 28 -18.54 -7.64 7.15
N MET A 29 -18.43 -7.83 5.83
CA MET A 29 -17.82 -6.82 4.94
C MET A 29 -18.77 -5.65 4.70
N PRO A 30 -18.33 -4.41 4.95
CA PRO A 30 -19.17 -3.23 4.75
C PRO A 30 -19.40 -2.97 3.26
N LEU A 31 -20.59 -2.50 2.92
CA LEU A 31 -20.93 -1.98 1.61
C LEU A 31 -21.06 -0.46 1.68
N THR A 32 -20.34 0.22 0.81
CA THR A 32 -20.43 1.69 0.71
C THR A 32 -21.51 2.08 -0.29
N ASP A 33 -22.41 2.96 0.13
CA ASP A 33 -23.31 3.66 -0.78
C ASP A 33 -22.53 4.79 -1.48
N PRO A 34 -22.52 4.84 -2.80
CA PRO A 34 -21.84 5.92 -3.53
C PRO A 34 -22.50 7.31 -3.36
N GLY A 35 -23.74 7.37 -2.84
CA GLY A 35 -24.50 8.62 -2.71
C GLY A 35 -24.87 9.25 -4.06
N ASP A 36 -25.00 10.58 -4.10
CA ASP A 36 -25.25 11.31 -5.34
C ASP A 36 -23.99 11.38 -6.20
N ILE A 37 -24.08 10.79 -7.38
CA ILE A 37 -22.97 10.72 -8.35
C ILE A 37 -23.15 11.67 -9.53
N SER A 38 -24.18 12.50 -9.55
CA SER A 38 -24.51 13.37 -10.69
C SER A 38 -23.41 14.38 -11.03
N GLY A 39 -22.63 14.80 -10.03
CA GLY A 39 -21.50 15.72 -10.19
C GLY A 39 -20.22 15.09 -10.75
N TYR A 40 -20.15 13.76 -10.89
CA TYR A 40 -18.95 13.11 -11.43
C TYR A 40 -18.97 13.06 -12.97
N PRO A 41 -17.79 13.02 -13.62
CA PRO A 41 -17.71 12.77 -15.05
C PRO A 41 -18.41 11.46 -15.45
N GLU A 42 -18.99 11.42 -16.64
CA GLU A 42 -19.81 10.29 -17.11
C GLU A 42 -19.11 8.92 -17.02
N HIS A 43 -17.80 8.87 -17.33
CA HIS A 43 -17.04 7.61 -17.26
C HIS A 43 -16.91 7.11 -15.81
N ILE A 44 -16.83 8.00 -14.83
CA ILE A 44 -16.84 7.65 -13.40
C ILE A 44 -18.23 7.19 -12.98
N GLN A 45 -19.29 7.90 -13.37
CA GLN A 45 -20.66 7.47 -13.07
C GLN A 45 -20.95 6.07 -13.62
N ARG A 46 -20.48 5.75 -14.84
CA ARG A 46 -20.62 4.41 -15.43
C ARG A 46 -19.91 3.33 -14.62
N ARG A 47 -18.72 3.62 -14.13
CA ARG A 47 -17.96 2.68 -13.28
C ARG A 47 -18.66 2.44 -11.94
N ILE A 48 -19.11 3.50 -11.29
CA ILE A 48 -19.87 3.41 -10.03
C ILE A 48 -21.12 2.55 -10.23
N LYS A 49 -21.95 2.88 -11.23
CA LYS A 49 -23.18 2.12 -11.54
C LYS A 49 -22.88 0.66 -11.87
N GLY A 50 -21.79 0.41 -12.60
CA GLY A 50 -21.40 -0.94 -12.97
C GLY A 50 -21.04 -1.81 -11.76
N PHE A 51 -20.25 -1.29 -10.83
CA PHE A 51 -19.85 -2.06 -9.65
C PHE A 51 -20.91 -2.05 -8.54
N SER A 52 -21.52 -0.90 -8.24
CA SER A 52 -22.57 -0.80 -7.22
C SER A 52 -23.84 -1.54 -7.60
N GLY A 53 -24.07 -1.79 -8.90
CA GLY A 53 -25.17 -2.60 -9.41
C GLY A 53 -24.95 -4.11 -9.33
N LEU A 54 -23.75 -4.57 -8.93
CA LEU A 54 -23.51 -5.99 -8.69
C LEU A 54 -24.25 -6.47 -7.43
N ASP A 55 -24.47 -7.79 -7.37
CA ASP A 55 -25.01 -8.45 -6.19
C ASP A 55 -24.19 -8.01 -4.94
N PRO A 56 -24.86 -7.55 -3.87
CA PRO A 56 -24.21 -7.17 -2.62
C PRO A 56 -23.28 -8.25 -2.07
N LEU A 57 -23.67 -9.52 -2.13
CA LEU A 57 -22.85 -10.63 -1.66
C LEU A 57 -21.55 -10.76 -2.48
N LEU A 58 -21.61 -10.53 -3.78
CA LEU A 58 -20.42 -10.54 -4.63
C LEU A 58 -19.47 -9.37 -4.28
N ARG A 59 -20.01 -8.20 -4.01
CA ARG A 59 -19.22 -7.03 -3.57
C ARG A 59 -18.56 -7.27 -2.21
N GLN A 60 -19.27 -7.86 -1.27
CA GLN A 60 -18.75 -8.26 0.04
C GLN A 60 -17.66 -9.34 -0.11
N ALA A 61 -17.88 -10.35 -0.94
CA ALA A 61 -16.89 -11.40 -1.21
C ALA A 61 -15.59 -10.84 -1.83
N ASN A 62 -15.70 -9.85 -2.70
CA ASN A 62 -14.53 -9.14 -3.23
C ASN A 62 -13.74 -8.43 -2.12
N LEU A 63 -14.41 -7.74 -1.22
CA LEU A 63 -13.77 -7.02 -0.11
C LEU A 63 -13.13 -8.00 0.89
N SER A 64 -13.84 -9.06 1.27
CA SER A 64 -13.32 -10.15 2.09
C SER A 64 -12.04 -10.76 1.52
N GLY A 65 -12.07 -11.14 0.24
CA GLY A 65 -10.90 -11.69 -0.44
C GLY A 65 -9.73 -10.70 -0.53
N TYR A 66 -10.02 -9.41 -0.67
CA TYR A 66 -8.98 -8.36 -0.68
C TYR A 66 -8.26 -8.28 0.68
N TYR A 67 -9.00 -8.21 1.79
CA TYR A 67 -8.41 -8.18 3.13
C TYR A 67 -7.65 -9.46 3.46
N ALA A 68 -8.20 -10.61 3.10
CA ALA A 68 -7.50 -11.89 3.28
C ALA A 68 -6.17 -11.95 2.51
N CYS A 69 -6.14 -11.39 1.30
CA CYS A 69 -4.90 -11.29 0.51
C CYS A 69 -3.89 -10.34 1.14
N LEU A 70 -4.34 -9.21 1.71
CA LEU A 70 -3.47 -8.26 2.41
C LEU A 70 -2.82 -8.90 3.65
N ASP A 71 -3.62 -9.54 4.49
CA ASP A 71 -3.13 -10.23 5.70
C ASP A 71 -2.13 -11.34 5.35
N PHE A 72 -2.39 -12.07 4.27
CA PHE A 72 -1.42 -13.06 3.77
C PHE A 72 -0.11 -12.43 3.27
N VAL A 73 -0.17 -11.30 2.56
CA VAL A 73 1.04 -10.59 2.11
C VAL A 73 1.82 -10.04 3.29
N ASP A 74 1.13 -9.49 4.29
CA ASP A 74 1.76 -9.00 5.52
C ASP A 74 2.54 -10.12 6.23
N HIS A 75 1.94 -11.30 6.38
CA HIS A 75 2.63 -12.49 6.89
C HIS A 75 3.89 -12.85 6.06
N CYS A 76 3.79 -12.83 4.74
CA CYS A 76 4.94 -13.13 3.88
C CYS A 76 6.07 -12.11 4.03
N ILE A 77 5.72 -10.82 4.18
CA ILE A 77 6.70 -9.76 4.42
C ILE A 77 7.34 -9.92 5.79
N GLY A 78 6.53 -10.21 6.84
CA GLY A 78 7.04 -10.49 8.17
C GLY A 78 8.06 -11.63 8.16
N THR A 79 7.72 -12.76 7.54
CA THR A 79 8.64 -13.90 7.39
C THR A 79 9.95 -13.50 6.70
N LEU A 80 9.89 -12.68 5.65
CA LEU A 80 11.08 -12.20 4.97
C LEU A 80 11.95 -11.32 5.89
N LEU A 81 11.33 -10.43 6.65
CA LEU A 81 12.05 -9.55 7.58
C LEU A 81 12.67 -10.32 8.74
N ASP A 82 11.98 -11.34 9.27
CA ASP A 82 12.49 -12.22 10.32
C ASP A 82 13.78 -12.94 9.87
N GLU A 83 13.82 -13.42 8.62
CA GLU A 83 15.01 -14.04 8.03
C GLU A 83 16.17 -13.04 7.88
N PHE A 84 15.88 -11.80 7.51
CA PHE A 84 16.89 -10.73 7.45
C PHE A 84 17.43 -10.36 8.83
N GLU A 85 16.57 -10.33 9.84
CA GLU A 85 16.97 -10.09 11.23
C GLU A 85 17.84 -11.22 11.74
N ALA A 86 17.42 -12.48 11.56
CA ALA A 86 18.17 -13.66 11.95
C ALA A 86 19.56 -13.74 11.28
N ALA A 87 19.68 -13.22 10.06
CA ALA A 87 20.95 -13.10 9.35
C ALA A 87 21.80 -11.88 9.79
N GLY A 88 21.32 -11.02 10.68
CA GLY A 88 22.01 -9.80 11.14
C GLY A 88 22.15 -8.73 10.04
N LEU A 89 21.22 -8.71 9.07
CA LEU A 89 21.30 -7.81 7.92
C LEU A 89 20.51 -6.52 8.09
N LEU A 90 19.46 -6.49 8.93
CA LEU A 90 18.53 -5.35 9.02
C LEU A 90 19.22 -4.05 9.42
N ASP A 91 20.18 -4.09 10.35
CA ASP A 91 20.88 -2.89 10.82
C ASP A 91 21.61 -2.12 9.72
N ASN A 92 21.98 -2.80 8.64
CA ASN A 92 22.71 -2.23 7.51
C ASN A 92 21.95 -2.36 6.19
N THR A 93 20.64 -2.46 6.24
CA THR A 93 19.78 -2.57 5.06
C THR A 93 18.75 -1.44 5.07
N ILE A 94 18.62 -0.75 3.94
CA ILE A 94 17.51 0.15 3.71
C ILE A 94 16.33 -0.71 3.28
N VAL A 95 15.28 -0.73 4.08
CA VAL A 95 14.02 -1.41 3.76
C VAL A 95 13.02 -0.38 3.27
N VAL A 96 12.45 -0.61 2.09
CA VAL A 96 11.39 0.24 1.53
C VAL A 96 10.17 -0.62 1.26
N TYR A 97 9.03 -0.21 1.81
CA TYR A 97 7.73 -0.80 1.51
C TYR A 97 6.87 0.22 0.79
N THR A 98 6.33 -0.16 -0.35
CA THR A 98 5.39 0.65 -1.12
C THR A 98 4.56 -0.20 -2.07
N SER A 99 3.59 0.43 -2.76
CA SER A 99 2.77 -0.18 -3.81
C SER A 99 2.78 0.70 -5.05
N ASP A 100 2.51 0.14 -6.22
CA ASP A 100 2.40 0.86 -7.50
C ASP A 100 1.16 1.76 -7.55
N HIS A 101 0.03 1.31 -7.00
CA HIS A 101 -1.24 2.04 -6.86
C HIS A 101 -2.06 1.44 -5.72
N GLY A 102 -3.12 2.12 -5.33
CA GLY A 102 -4.11 1.61 -4.41
C GLY A 102 -5.26 0.85 -5.11
N ASP A 103 -6.31 0.58 -4.37
CA ASP A 103 -7.57 -0.01 -4.86
C ASP A 103 -8.75 0.69 -4.21
N MET A 104 -9.84 0.86 -4.95
CA MET A 104 -11.05 1.52 -4.46
C MET A 104 -11.78 0.71 -3.37
N THR A 105 -11.58 -0.61 -3.31
CA THR A 105 -12.08 -1.49 -2.23
C THR A 105 -13.50 -1.17 -1.77
N ASN A 106 -14.42 -1.07 -2.72
CA ASN A 106 -15.81 -0.68 -2.54
C ASN A 106 -16.06 0.82 -2.17
N GLN A 107 -15.02 1.61 -1.91
CA GLN A 107 -15.19 3.05 -1.65
C GLN A 107 -15.77 3.76 -2.87
N HIS A 108 -16.63 4.74 -2.65
CA HIS A 108 -17.43 5.42 -3.68
C HIS A 108 -18.22 4.45 -4.60
N GLY A 109 -18.55 3.24 -4.12
CA GLY A 109 -19.22 2.23 -4.93
C GLY A 109 -18.38 1.73 -6.11
N MET A 110 -17.07 1.71 -5.99
CA MET A 110 -16.13 1.27 -7.04
C MET A 110 -15.14 0.22 -6.50
N GLN A 111 -14.57 -0.53 -7.45
CA GLN A 111 -13.46 -1.45 -7.23
C GLN A 111 -12.33 -1.17 -8.22
N GLY A 112 -11.13 -1.60 -7.86
CA GLY A 112 -9.95 -1.45 -8.70
C GLY A 112 -9.39 -0.03 -8.70
N LYS A 113 -8.73 0.30 -9.78
CA LYS A 113 -7.95 1.51 -10.01
C LYS A 113 -8.46 2.28 -11.23
N PHE A 114 -7.62 3.09 -11.86
CA PHE A 114 -7.94 3.92 -13.04
C PHE A 114 -8.88 5.10 -12.73
N CYS A 115 -8.71 5.72 -11.58
CA CYS A 115 -9.36 6.96 -11.18
C CYS A 115 -8.43 7.75 -10.27
N LEU A 116 -8.75 9.03 -10.03
CA LEU A 116 -7.93 9.94 -9.22
C LEU A 116 -8.48 10.12 -7.79
N PHE A 117 -9.24 9.14 -7.30
CA PHE A 117 -9.66 9.13 -5.91
C PHE A 117 -8.54 8.65 -4.99
N ASP A 118 -8.51 9.17 -3.78
CA ASP A 118 -7.51 8.85 -2.77
C ASP A 118 -7.23 7.34 -2.63
N PRO A 119 -8.22 6.45 -2.51
CA PRO A 119 -7.96 5.02 -2.38
C PRO A 119 -7.22 4.39 -3.56
N SER A 120 -7.31 5.00 -4.74
CA SER A 120 -6.61 4.54 -5.95
C SER A 120 -5.20 5.09 -6.09
N ILE A 121 -4.95 6.34 -5.63
CA ILE A 121 -3.69 7.05 -5.87
C ILE A 121 -2.79 7.15 -4.65
N LYS A 122 -3.34 7.11 -3.44
CA LYS A 122 -2.55 7.06 -2.22
C LYS A 122 -2.08 5.64 -1.95
N VAL A 123 -0.79 5.50 -1.81
CA VAL A 123 -0.13 4.23 -1.51
C VAL A 123 0.68 4.35 -0.23
N PRO A 124 0.89 3.26 0.50
CA PRO A 124 1.80 3.27 1.63
C PRO A 124 3.23 3.58 1.17
N LEU A 125 3.98 4.28 2.00
CA LEU A 125 5.41 4.44 1.85
C LEU A 125 6.07 4.39 3.22
N ILE A 126 6.86 3.34 3.44
CA ILE A 126 7.65 3.16 4.65
C ILE A 126 9.10 3.02 4.23
N ILE A 127 9.99 3.76 4.89
CA ILE A 127 11.43 3.63 4.69
C ILE A 127 12.07 3.45 6.05
N SER A 128 12.77 2.32 6.25
CA SER A 128 13.52 2.02 7.45
C SER A 128 15.01 1.91 7.11
N TYR A 129 15.84 2.64 7.87
CA TYR A 129 17.28 2.52 7.82
C TYR A 129 17.87 2.93 9.19
N PRO A 130 18.05 1.99 10.13
CA PRO A 130 18.43 2.30 11.52
C PRO A 130 19.69 3.15 11.65
N LYS A 131 20.64 3.03 10.71
CA LYS A 131 21.90 3.78 10.75
C LYS A 131 21.77 5.27 10.44
N ALA A 132 20.77 5.70 9.70
CA ALA A 132 20.74 7.07 9.16
C ALA A 132 19.39 7.76 9.28
N LEU A 133 18.28 7.03 9.46
CA LEU A 133 16.95 7.60 9.57
C LEU A 133 16.46 7.54 11.03
N PRO A 134 15.75 8.57 11.49
CA PRO A 134 15.14 8.57 12.81
C PRO A 134 14.03 7.52 12.88
N GLN A 135 13.82 6.94 14.06
CA GLN A 135 12.78 5.96 14.33
C GLN A 135 11.50 6.64 14.81
N ASP A 136 10.36 5.96 14.66
CA ASP A 136 9.03 6.37 15.12
C ASP A 136 8.61 7.79 14.67
N LYS A 137 8.86 8.12 13.40
CA LYS A 137 8.47 9.40 12.81
C LYS A 137 7.43 9.21 11.70
N VAL A 138 6.40 10.01 11.72
CA VAL A 138 5.43 10.13 10.64
C VAL A 138 5.69 11.43 9.88
N CYS A 139 5.86 11.33 8.56
CA CYS A 139 5.97 12.50 7.69
C CYS A 139 4.61 12.80 7.08
N THR A 140 4.11 14.02 7.29
CA THR A 140 2.84 14.48 6.71
C THR A 140 3.01 15.28 5.41
N ALA A 141 4.25 15.44 4.95
CA ALA A 141 4.53 16.10 3.67
C ALA A 141 4.00 15.27 2.50
N LEU A 142 3.54 15.94 1.46
CA LEU A 142 3.21 15.28 0.20
C LEU A 142 4.49 14.76 -0.45
N VAL A 143 4.53 13.46 -0.68
CA VAL A 143 5.64 12.78 -1.33
C VAL A 143 5.14 11.98 -2.52
N GLU A 144 6.00 11.68 -3.45
CA GLU A 144 5.67 10.85 -4.62
C GLU A 144 6.76 9.79 -4.84
N GLN A 145 6.36 8.67 -5.41
CA GLN A 145 7.27 7.55 -5.67
C GLN A 145 8.47 7.92 -6.55
N LEU A 146 8.34 8.94 -7.40
CA LEU A 146 9.46 9.46 -8.18
C LEU A 146 10.63 9.97 -7.30
N GLY A 147 10.36 10.30 -6.05
CA GLY A 147 11.37 10.66 -5.05
C GLY A 147 12.16 9.47 -4.49
N LEU A 148 11.72 8.22 -4.70
CA LEU A 148 12.40 7.04 -4.14
C LEU A 148 13.81 6.86 -4.70
N TYR A 149 13.97 6.95 -6.01
CA TYR A 149 15.27 6.78 -6.64
C TYR A 149 16.34 7.78 -6.13
N PRO A 150 16.09 9.11 -6.15
CA PRO A 150 17.07 10.05 -5.59
C PRO A 150 17.28 9.85 -4.08
N THR A 151 16.25 9.42 -3.32
CA THR A 151 16.38 9.10 -1.89
C THR A 151 17.32 7.93 -1.64
N LEU A 152 17.18 6.85 -2.39
CA LEU A 152 18.05 5.68 -2.28
C LEU A 152 19.49 6.01 -2.70
N ALA A 153 19.67 6.82 -3.76
CA ALA A 153 20.98 7.28 -4.19
C ALA A 153 21.67 8.12 -3.10
N ASP A 154 20.94 9.00 -2.43
CA ASP A 154 21.44 9.84 -1.34
C ASP A 154 21.82 8.98 -0.10
N LEU A 155 20.95 8.07 0.32
CA LEU A 155 21.18 7.20 1.47
C LEU A 155 22.32 6.19 1.27
N THR A 156 22.60 5.81 0.02
CA THR A 156 23.67 4.85 -0.31
C THR A 156 25.00 5.51 -0.67
N THR A 157 25.12 6.82 -0.55
CA THR A 157 26.33 7.61 -0.90
C THR A 157 26.78 7.49 -2.36
N THR A 158 25.93 6.98 -3.24
CA THR A 158 26.23 6.92 -4.68
C THR A 158 26.16 8.28 -5.35
N GLY A 159 25.71 9.30 -4.62
CA GLY A 159 25.53 10.68 -5.07
C GLY A 159 24.35 10.86 -6.04
N PRO A 160 23.97 12.10 -6.34
CA PRO A 160 22.86 12.36 -7.24
C PRO A 160 23.22 11.86 -8.66
N VAL A 161 22.41 10.94 -9.16
CA VAL A 161 22.55 10.44 -10.53
C VAL A 161 21.61 11.24 -11.43
N GLY A 162 22.17 12.18 -12.16
CA GLY A 162 21.44 13.03 -13.11
C GLY A 162 21.02 14.41 -12.55
N PRO A 163 20.44 15.28 -13.38
CA PRO A 163 19.94 16.57 -12.89
C PRO A 163 18.84 16.34 -11.84
N PRO A 164 18.79 17.15 -10.78
CA PRO A 164 17.82 16.99 -9.69
C PRO A 164 16.41 17.33 -10.21
N ALA A 165 15.79 16.37 -10.86
CA ALA A 165 14.40 16.55 -11.29
C ALA A 165 13.45 16.68 -10.10
N ARG A 166 13.85 16.16 -8.91
CA ARG A 166 13.09 16.25 -7.65
C ARG A 166 14.03 16.14 -6.45
N GLN A 167 13.62 16.75 -5.34
CA GLN A 167 14.38 16.64 -4.09
C GLN A 167 14.24 15.22 -3.51
N PRO A 168 15.33 14.66 -2.93
CA PRO A 168 15.24 13.43 -2.16
C PRO A 168 14.23 13.57 -1.01
N LEU A 169 13.52 12.49 -0.70
CA LEU A 169 12.61 12.44 0.45
C LEU A 169 13.36 12.62 1.77
N SER A 170 14.64 12.24 1.81
CA SER A 170 15.56 12.49 2.94
C SER A 170 15.76 13.97 3.26
N ALA A 171 15.54 14.86 2.29
CA ALA A 171 15.57 16.32 2.49
C ALA A 171 14.24 16.89 3.00
N ALA A 172 13.19 16.08 3.12
CA ALA A 172 11.95 16.50 3.75
C ALA A 172 12.18 16.75 5.25
N PRO A 173 11.55 17.79 5.85
CA PRO A 173 11.85 18.22 7.22
C PRO A 173 11.56 17.18 8.31
N THR A 174 10.96 16.05 7.96
CA THR A 174 10.68 14.95 8.88
C THR A 174 10.80 13.63 8.14
N ALA A 175 11.82 12.87 8.46
CA ALA A 175 12.02 11.55 7.90
C ALA A 175 10.98 10.55 8.43
N ILE A 176 10.62 9.64 7.57
CA ILE A 176 9.67 8.55 7.79
C ILE A 176 10.32 7.48 8.67
N SER A 177 9.58 6.90 9.58
CA SER A 177 10.08 5.97 10.56
C SER A 177 9.26 4.71 10.70
N ASP A 178 9.73 3.79 11.52
CA ASP A 178 9.11 2.54 11.90
C ASP A 178 7.58 2.62 12.11
N VAL A 179 6.84 2.22 11.11
CA VAL A 179 5.50 1.67 11.30
C VAL A 179 5.71 0.16 11.35
N ARG A 180 5.36 -0.48 12.45
CA ARG A 180 5.27 -1.93 12.48
C ARG A 180 4.19 -2.33 11.51
N PHE A 181 4.48 -3.27 10.61
CA PHE A 181 3.50 -3.78 9.64
C PHE A 181 2.19 -4.23 10.29
N THR A 182 2.24 -4.69 11.55
CA THR A 182 1.07 -5.05 12.37
C THR A 182 0.08 -3.90 12.60
N ASP A 183 0.49 -2.64 12.45
CA ASP A 183 -0.38 -1.49 12.71
C ASP A 183 -1.21 -1.08 11.47
N LEU A 184 -0.85 -1.56 10.27
CA LEU A 184 -1.55 -1.26 9.02
C LEU A 184 -2.86 -2.07 8.85
N VAL A 185 -2.95 -3.23 9.47
CA VAL A 185 -4.11 -4.14 9.34
C VAL A 185 -5.17 -3.92 10.43
N HIS A 186 -4.82 -3.26 11.53
CA HIS A 186 -5.66 -3.12 12.72
C HIS A 186 -6.15 -1.69 13.01
N SER A 187 -6.06 -0.76 12.06
CA SER A 187 -6.72 0.54 12.21
C SER A 187 -8.17 0.43 11.74
N PRO A 188 -9.15 0.78 12.62
CA PRO A 188 -10.59 0.67 12.35
C PRO A 188 -11.06 1.58 11.22
#